data_8a5a524ab84e9e8ae356a9e265104f43
#
_entry.id   8a5a524ab84e9e8ae356a9e265104f43
#
_cell.length_a   1.000
_cell.length_b   1.000
_cell.length_c   1.000
_cell.angle_alpha   90.00
_cell.angle_beta   90.00
_cell.angle_gamma   90.00
#
_symmetry.space_group_name_H-M   'P 1'
#
loop_
_entity.id
_entity.type
_entity.pdbx_description
1 polymer ?
#
loop_
_entity_poly.entity_id
_entity_poly.type
_entity_poly.pdbx_seq_one_letter_code
_entity_poly.pdbx_strand_id
1 'polypeptide(L)'
;MNKLKIAVYAISKNEEKFVDRWYESMKEADAIYVLDTGSTDETVKKLKSLGVIVNSEIITPWRFDVARNKSLEMVPEDVDVCVCTDFDEVFESGWRKKIEQSFKNANRLRYKYNWSLDEQNRPIVSFLYEKIHDRKHYKWIYPVHEILKCSLENEVVNTDESIVLNHYPDRTKSRSQYLNLLELSHKENPDNDRTLHYLGREYMYYGKWNEAIDTLIKHTKMESA
;
A
#
# COMPACT_ATOMS: atom_id res chain seq x y z
N MET A 1 27.24 9.16 -10.70
CA MET A 1 25.80 9.39 -10.44
C MET A 1 25.64 9.47 -8.94
N ASN A 2 24.92 10.47 -8.43
CA ASN A 2 24.61 10.49 -7.01
C ASN A 2 23.74 9.28 -6.67
N LYS A 3 24.03 8.65 -5.53
CA LYS A 3 23.25 7.55 -4.98
C LYS A 3 21.86 8.08 -4.60
N LEU A 4 20.77 7.41 -5.02
CA LEU A 4 19.41 7.81 -4.62
C LEU A 4 19.22 7.59 -3.11
N LYS A 5 18.55 8.54 -2.48
CA LYS A 5 18.08 8.41 -1.10
C LYS A 5 16.71 7.73 -1.11
N ILE A 6 16.64 6.50 -0.64
CA ILE A 6 15.43 5.65 -0.69
C ILE A 6 14.91 5.43 0.72
N ALA A 7 13.65 5.73 0.96
CA ALA A 7 12.97 5.48 2.21
C ALA A 7 11.79 4.51 2.04
N VAL A 8 11.65 3.58 2.97
CA VAL A 8 10.43 2.77 3.14
C VAL A 8 9.51 3.47 4.11
N TYR A 9 8.20 3.46 3.84
CA TYR A 9 7.20 3.93 4.79
C TYR A 9 6.01 2.97 4.87
N ALA A 10 5.42 2.84 6.05
CA ALA A 10 4.33 1.91 6.32
C ALA A 10 3.41 2.43 7.43
N ILE A 11 2.22 1.85 7.52
CA ILE A 11 1.33 1.96 8.67
C ILE A 11 1.31 0.64 9.43
N SER A 12 1.20 0.67 10.75
CA SER A 12 1.13 -0.54 11.57
C SER A 12 -0.03 -0.53 12.55
N LYS A 13 -0.55 -1.71 12.86
CA LYS A 13 -1.42 -1.96 14.00
C LYS A 13 -1.40 -3.45 14.35
N ASN A 14 -0.77 -3.80 15.48
CA ASN A 14 -0.64 -5.18 15.98
C ASN A 14 0.01 -6.11 14.94
N GLU A 15 1.23 -5.76 14.52
CA GLU A 15 2.02 -6.47 13.50
C GLU A 15 3.21 -7.23 14.10
N GLU A 16 3.28 -7.40 15.40
CA GLU A 16 4.42 -7.98 16.13
C GLU A 16 5.02 -9.22 15.47
N LYS A 17 4.18 -10.11 14.98
CA LYS A 17 4.61 -11.38 14.36
C LYS A 17 5.28 -11.22 12.99
N PHE A 18 5.08 -10.06 12.32
CA PHE A 18 5.62 -9.79 10.99
C PHE A 18 6.84 -8.88 11.00
N VAL A 19 7.05 -8.13 12.09
CA VAL A 19 8.09 -7.09 12.19
C VAL A 19 9.46 -7.59 11.71
N ASP A 20 9.93 -8.72 12.22
CA ASP A 20 11.29 -9.20 11.96
C ASP A 20 11.49 -9.56 10.48
N ARG A 21 10.55 -10.31 9.90
CA ARG A 21 10.60 -10.70 8.48
C ARG A 21 10.47 -9.50 7.56
N TRP A 22 9.54 -8.60 7.86
CA TRP A 22 9.32 -7.38 7.09
C TRP A 22 10.58 -6.48 7.13
N TYR A 23 11.11 -6.22 8.32
CA TYR A 23 12.31 -5.39 8.48
C TYR A 23 13.51 -5.95 7.72
N GLU A 24 13.76 -7.26 7.80
CA GLU A 24 14.86 -7.91 7.09
C GLU A 24 14.80 -7.66 5.57
N SER A 25 13.61 -7.62 5.00
CA SER A 25 13.45 -7.34 3.57
C SER A 25 13.51 -5.84 3.24
N MET A 26 13.19 -4.95 4.19
CA MET A 26 13.15 -3.50 3.97
C MET A 26 14.47 -2.79 4.32
N LYS A 27 15.38 -3.43 5.02
CA LYS A 27 16.65 -2.83 5.52
C LYS A 27 17.65 -2.39 4.44
N GLU A 28 17.39 -2.70 3.17
CA GLU A 28 18.15 -2.15 2.04
C GLU A 28 17.88 -0.63 1.84
N ALA A 29 16.80 -0.08 2.37
CA ALA A 29 16.51 1.35 2.37
C ALA A 29 17.50 2.15 3.22
N ASP A 30 17.65 3.46 2.94
CA ASP A 30 18.47 4.35 3.77
C ASP A 30 17.78 4.67 5.10
N ALA A 31 16.44 4.65 5.13
CA ALA A 31 15.64 4.84 6.35
C ALA A 31 14.27 4.16 6.21
N ILE A 32 13.68 3.81 7.36
CA ILE A 32 12.35 3.19 7.46
C ILE A 32 11.50 3.99 8.42
N TYR A 33 10.30 4.39 7.98
CA TYR A 33 9.33 5.19 8.72
C TYR A 33 8.05 4.40 8.91
N VAL A 34 7.54 4.33 10.13
CA VAL A 34 6.28 3.64 10.43
C VAL A 34 5.38 4.54 11.26
N LEU A 35 4.16 4.74 10.77
CA LEU A 35 3.09 5.30 11.58
C LEU A 35 2.33 4.16 12.26
N ASP A 36 2.48 4.05 13.57
CA ASP A 36 1.68 3.14 14.37
C ASP A 36 0.32 3.73 14.67
N THR A 37 -0.75 2.99 14.34
CA THR A 37 -2.13 3.47 14.44
C THR A 37 -2.86 2.92 15.67
N GLY A 38 -2.10 2.59 16.72
CA GLY A 38 -2.60 2.15 18.01
C GLY A 38 -2.40 0.66 18.25
N SER A 39 -1.16 0.16 18.10
CA SER A 39 -0.79 -1.18 18.52
C SER A 39 -0.83 -1.33 20.04
N THR A 40 -1.25 -2.50 20.49
CA THR A 40 -1.31 -2.89 21.91
C THR A 40 -0.38 -4.05 22.23
N ASP A 41 0.27 -4.62 21.22
CA ASP A 41 1.28 -5.68 21.30
C ASP A 41 2.72 -5.09 21.28
N GLU A 42 3.74 -5.92 21.08
CA GLU A 42 5.14 -5.50 21.06
C GLU A 42 5.61 -4.85 19.75
N THR A 43 4.68 -4.57 18.79
CA THR A 43 5.01 -4.01 17.46
C THR A 43 5.93 -2.79 17.55
N VAL A 44 5.51 -1.76 18.30
CA VAL A 44 6.25 -0.49 18.40
C VAL A 44 7.63 -0.69 19.05
N LYS A 45 7.69 -1.51 20.09
CA LYS A 45 8.95 -1.79 20.79
C LYS A 45 9.93 -2.52 19.89
N LYS A 46 9.50 -3.54 19.17
CA LYS A 46 10.33 -4.27 18.20
C LYS A 46 10.84 -3.35 17.10
N LEU A 47 9.97 -2.56 16.46
CA LEU A 47 10.36 -1.62 15.41
C LEU A 47 11.44 -0.64 15.88
N LYS A 48 11.25 -0.02 17.05
CA LYS A 48 12.25 0.89 17.64
C LYS A 48 13.57 0.21 17.94
N SER A 49 13.57 -1.03 18.43
CA SER A 49 14.80 -1.79 18.70
C SER A 49 15.60 -2.12 17.43
N LEU A 50 14.96 -2.15 16.27
CA LEU A 50 15.57 -2.33 14.95
C LEU A 50 16.02 -1.02 14.28
N GLY A 51 15.86 0.14 14.96
CA GLY A 51 16.24 1.43 14.42
C GLY A 51 15.21 2.07 13.47
N VAL A 52 14.00 1.54 13.41
CA VAL A 52 12.90 2.12 12.63
C VAL A 52 12.40 3.40 13.30
N ILE A 53 12.14 4.43 12.51
CA ILE A 53 11.57 5.70 12.96
C ILE A 53 10.05 5.53 13.10
N VAL A 54 9.55 5.50 14.34
CA VAL A 54 8.14 5.22 14.64
C VAL A 54 7.48 6.42 15.30
N ASN A 55 6.40 6.90 14.70
CA ASN A 55 5.41 7.77 15.34
C ASN A 55 4.15 6.97 15.63
N SER A 56 3.40 7.36 16.68
CA SER A 56 2.14 6.71 17.04
C SER A 56 1.02 7.75 17.01
N GLU A 57 -0.04 7.48 16.26
CA GLU A 57 -1.22 8.35 16.18
C GLU A 57 -2.48 7.53 15.87
N ILE A 58 -3.53 7.73 16.67
CA ILE A 58 -4.84 7.09 16.44
C ILE A 58 -5.61 7.91 15.40
N ILE A 59 -5.97 7.27 14.30
CA ILE A 59 -6.77 7.89 13.22
C ILE A 59 -8.25 7.68 13.50
N THR A 60 -8.98 8.78 13.72
CA THR A 60 -10.42 8.74 14.00
C THR A 60 -11.17 9.82 13.21
N PRO A 61 -12.20 9.49 12.42
CA PRO A 61 -12.58 8.12 12.02
C PRO A 61 -11.49 7.44 11.20
N TRP A 62 -11.45 6.10 11.24
CA TRP A 62 -10.44 5.34 10.51
C TRP A 62 -10.58 5.52 9.00
N ARG A 63 -9.43 5.78 8.34
CA ARG A 63 -9.28 5.85 6.88
C ARG A 63 -7.86 5.45 6.51
N PHE A 64 -7.70 4.57 5.53
CA PHE A 64 -6.38 4.14 5.08
C PHE A 64 -5.60 5.26 4.40
N ASP A 65 -6.24 6.06 3.54
CA ASP A 65 -5.59 7.18 2.85
C ASP A 65 -5.02 8.22 3.83
N VAL A 66 -5.76 8.54 4.89
CA VAL A 66 -5.29 9.46 5.93
C VAL A 66 -4.07 8.88 6.66
N ALA A 67 -4.14 7.62 7.08
CA ALA A 67 -3.03 6.96 7.77
C ALA A 67 -1.78 6.88 6.88
N ARG A 68 -1.92 6.51 5.59
CA ARG A 68 -0.79 6.45 4.67
C ARG A 68 -0.22 7.81 4.34
N ASN A 69 -1.03 8.85 4.17
CA ASN A 69 -0.53 10.21 3.98
C ASN A 69 0.28 10.68 5.19
N LYS A 70 -0.21 10.45 6.41
CA LYS A 70 0.54 10.77 7.64
C LYS A 70 1.84 9.97 7.75
N SER A 71 1.87 8.71 7.34
CA SER A 71 3.12 7.94 7.29
C SER A 71 4.09 8.48 6.24
N LEU A 72 3.60 8.92 5.08
CA LEU A 72 4.39 9.57 4.05
C LEU A 72 4.94 10.93 4.51
N GLU A 73 4.17 11.72 5.26
CA GLU A 73 4.60 13.00 5.84
C GLU A 73 5.79 12.86 6.79
N MET A 74 5.99 11.69 7.40
CA MET A 74 7.17 11.42 8.23
C MET A 74 8.46 11.34 7.41
N VAL A 75 8.37 11.02 6.12
CA VAL A 75 9.52 10.88 5.23
C VAL A 75 10.04 12.29 4.86
N PRO A 76 11.33 12.60 5.07
CA PRO A 76 11.92 13.90 4.73
C PRO A 76 11.78 14.25 3.25
N GLU A 77 11.69 15.55 2.95
CA GLU A 77 11.51 16.04 1.57
C GLU A 77 12.74 15.85 0.68
N ASP A 78 13.91 15.61 1.27
CA ASP A 78 15.16 15.34 0.57
C ASP A 78 15.36 13.86 0.19
N VAL A 79 14.35 13.02 0.44
CA VAL A 79 14.28 11.65 -0.05
C VAL A 79 13.88 11.66 -1.52
N ASP A 80 14.60 10.90 -2.35
CA ASP A 80 14.34 10.82 -3.78
C ASP A 80 13.21 9.85 -4.10
N VAL A 81 13.20 8.69 -3.43
CA VAL A 81 12.26 7.59 -3.69
C VAL A 81 11.62 7.09 -2.40
N CYS A 82 10.31 7.05 -2.40
CA CYS A 82 9.48 6.47 -1.36
C CYS A 82 8.94 5.11 -1.77
N VAL A 83 9.05 4.13 -0.88
CA VAL A 83 8.55 2.76 -1.07
C VAL A 83 7.51 2.48 -0.01
N CYS A 84 6.23 2.38 -0.39
CA CYS A 84 5.17 2.00 0.54
C CYS A 84 4.99 0.50 0.58
N THR A 85 4.94 -0.08 1.78
CA THR A 85 4.70 -1.52 1.97
C THR A 85 3.77 -1.78 3.15
N ASP A 86 3.19 -2.98 3.18
CA ASP A 86 2.47 -3.52 4.31
C ASP A 86 3.33 -4.57 5.04
N PHE A 87 3.04 -4.87 6.31
CA PHE A 87 3.89 -5.77 7.12
C PHE A 87 3.86 -7.24 6.66
N ASP A 88 2.88 -7.61 5.88
CA ASP A 88 2.75 -8.91 5.25
C ASP A 88 3.36 -8.97 3.83
N GLU A 89 4.07 -7.92 3.42
CA GLU A 89 4.77 -7.82 2.15
C GLU A 89 6.29 -7.94 2.35
N VAL A 90 6.97 -8.69 1.46
CA VAL A 90 8.40 -9.00 1.56
C VAL A 90 9.04 -8.87 0.19
N PHE A 91 9.99 -7.95 0.01
CA PHE A 91 10.79 -7.86 -1.21
C PHE A 91 11.79 -9.01 -1.30
N GLU A 92 12.04 -9.45 -2.52
CA GLU A 92 13.24 -10.24 -2.82
C GLU A 92 14.48 -9.35 -2.71
N SER A 93 15.60 -9.94 -2.26
CA SER A 93 16.85 -9.20 -2.03
C SER A 93 17.40 -8.51 -3.28
N GLY A 94 18.10 -7.39 -3.08
CA GLY A 94 18.70 -6.58 -4.15
C GLY A 94 17.70 -5.61 -4.82
N TRP A 95 16.52 -5.43 -4.26
CA TRP A 95 15.51 -4.53 -4.79
C TRP A 95 15.97 -3.06 -4.83
N ARG A 96 16.77 -2.63 -3.85
CA ARG A 96 17.35 -1.28 -3.83
C ARG A 96 18.13 -0.97 -5.09
N LYS A 97 19.06 -1.84 -5.45
CA LYS A 97 19.91 -1.65 -6.64
C LYS A 97 19.08 -1.60 -7.93
N LYS A 98 18.04 -2.40 -8.01
CA LYS A 98 17.10 -2.42 -9.12
C LYS A 98 16.32 -1.11 -9.21
N ILE A 99 15.83 -0.59 -8.09
CA ILE A 99 15.19 0.74 -8.03
C ILE A 99 16.18 1.82 -8.50
N GLU A 100 17.42 1.85 -8.01
CA GLU A 100 18.44 2.84 -8.43
C GLU A 100 18.70 2.81 -9.95
N GLN A 101 18.54 1.67 -10.59
CA GLN A 101 18.70 1.51 -12.04
C GLN A 101 17.47 1.96 -12.82
N SER A 102 16.28 1.65 -12.33
CA SER A 102 15.02 1.75 -13.07
C SER A 102 14.24 3.03 -12.77
N PHE A 103 14.50 3.72 -11.65
CA PHE A 103 13.82 4.97 -11.26
C PHE A 103 14.36 6.22 -11.99
N LYS A 104 15.26 6.06 -12.98
CA LYS A 104 15.84 7.19 -13.70
C LYS A 104 14.78 7.93 -14.50
N ASN A 105 14.68 9.24 -14.24
CA ASN A 105 13.70 10.13 -14.88
C ASN A 105 12.24 9.67 -14.72
N ALA A 106 11.94 8.83 -13.73
CA ALA A 106 10.60 8.39 -13.42
C ALA A 106 10.04 9.12 -12.20
N ASN A 107 8.72 9.23 -12.16
CA ASN A 107 8.00 9.65 -10.97
C ASN A 107 7.47 8.44 -10.19
N ARG A 108 7.17 7.34 -10.89
CA ARG A 108 6.64 6.11 -10.33
C ARG A 108 7.30 4.90 -10.97
N LEU A 109 7.38 3.81 -10.22
CA LEU A 109 7.92 2.54 -10.71
C LEU A 109 6.89 1.43 -10.49
N ARG A 110 6.57 0.70 -11.57
CA ARG A 110 5.81 -0.54 -11.53
C ARG A 110 6.75 -1.72 -11.34
N TYR A 111 6.32 -2.65 -10.50
CA TYR A 111 7.10 -3.84 -10.16
C TYR A 111 6.18 -5.07 -10.07
N LYS A 112 6.78 -6.25 -10.09
CA LYS A 112 6.04 -7.50 -9.97
C LYS A 112 5.58 -7.70 -8.53
N TYR A 113 4.28 -7.85 -8.36
CA TYR A 113 3.65 -8.16 -7.08
C TYR A 113 3.02 -9.54 -7.12
N ASN A 114 3.53 -10.44 -6.30
CA ASN A 114 2.99 -11.78 -6.12
C ASN A 114 1.94 -11.73 -5.00
N TRP A 115 0.69 -11.54 -5.40
CA TRP A 115 -0.44 -11.37 -4.46
C TRP A 115 -0.81 -12.65 -3.73
N SER A 116 -0.65 -13.81 -4.37
CA SER A 116 -0.84 -15.10 -3.70
C SER A 116 0.23 -16.09 -4.13
N LEU A 117 0.65 -16.90 -3.16
CA LEU A 117 1.66 -17.92 -3.30
C LEU A 117 1.09 -19.28 -2.92
N ASP A 118 1.62 -20.36 -3.52
CA ASP A 118 1.33 -21.73 -3.09
C ASP A 118 2.17 -22.13 -1.85
N GLU A 119 2.00 -23.37 -1.39
CA GLU A 119 2.71 -23.91 -0.24
C GLU A 119 4.24 -23.99 -0.43
N GLN A 120 4.71 -23.94 -1.68
CA GLN A 120 6.13 -23.92 -2.04
C GLN A 120 6.63 -22.50 -2.34
N ASN A 121 5.87 -21.46 -1.96
CA ASN A 121 6.13 -20.04 -2.26
C ASN A 121 6.22 -19.71 -3.75
N ARG A 122 5.59 -20.47 -4.64
CA ARG A 122 5.51 -20.15 -6.07
C ARG A 122 4.29 -19.26 -6.32
N PRO A 123 4.43 -18.25 -7.18
CA PRO A 123 3.34 -17.33 -7.49
C PRO A 123 2.13 -18.04 -8.15
N ILE A 124 0.94 -17.85 -7.58
CA ILE A 124 -0.34 -18.26 -8.17
C ILE A 124 -0.98 -17.07 -8.89
N VAL A 125 -1.02 -15.90 -8.23
CA VAL A 125 -1.55 -14.66 -8.82
C VAL A 125 -0.49 -13.58 -8.71
N SER A 126 -0.11 -13.02 -9.85
CA SER A 126 0.84 -11.91 -9.95
C SER A 126 0.32 -10.83 -10.86
N PHE A 127 0.64 -9.59 -10.55
CA PHE A 127 0.35 -8.43 -11.40
C PHE A 127 1.38 -7.32 -11.16
N LEU A 128 1.37 -6.29 -11.99
CA LEU A 128 2.19 -5.11 -11.77
C LEU A 128 1.54 -4.21 -10.71
N TYR A 129 2.34 -3.81 -9.72
CA TYR A 129 1.91 -2.90 -8.66
C TYR A 129 2.81 -1.67 -8.59
N GLU A 130 2.35 -0.59 -7.98
CA GLU A 130 2.96 0.72 -8.17
C GLU A 130 2.98 1.57 -6.88
N LYS A 131 3.52 1.00 -5.79
CA LYS A 131 3.71 1.71 -4.51
C LYS A 131 5.15 2.28 -4.32
N ILE A 132 5.93 2.40 -5.42
CA ILE A 132 7.25 3.03 -5.45
C ILE A 132 7.14 4.33 -6.24
N HIS A 133 7.45 5.47 -5.61
CA HIS A 133 7.20 6.79 -6.20
C HIS A 133 8.16 7.86 -5.66
N ASP A 134 8.25 9.00 -6.34
CA ASP A 134 8.98 10.15 -5.82
C ASP A 134 8.29 10.74 -4.57
N ARG A 135 9.06 11.47 -3.75
CA ARG A 135 8.57 12.00 -2.47
C ARG A 135 7.56 13.14 -2.62
N LYS A 136 7.57 13.89 -3.71
CA LYS A 136 6.95 15.22 -3.78
C LYS A 136 5.58 15.25 -4.44
N HIS A 137 5.32 14.36 -5.39
CA HIS A 137 4.19 14.52 -6.30
C HIS A 137 3.03 13.57 -6.03
N TYR A 138 3.07 12.81 -4.95
CA TYR A 138 2.06 11.79 -4.67
C TYR A 138 1.36 11.99 -3.33
N LYS A 139 0.07 11.63 -3.35
CA LYS A 139 -0.74 11.46 -2.15
C LYS A 139 -1.65 10.24 -2.30
N TRP A 140 -1.97 9.62 -1.18
CA TRP A 140 -2.98 8.56 -1.12
C TRP A 140 -4.37 9.17 -1.11
N ILE A 141 -5.27 8.54 -1.86
CA ILE A 141 -6.69 8.90 -1.93
C ILE A 141 -7.55 7.65 -1.77
N TYR A 142 -8.77 7.82 -1.33
CA TYR A 142 -9.81 6.86 -0.98
C TYR A 142 -9.65 6.21 0.39
N PRO A 143 -10.78 6.12 1.16
CA PRO A 143 -10.78 5.59 2.53
C PRO A 143 -10.34 4.14 2.64
N VAL A 144 -10.54 3.35 1.58
CA VAL A 144 -10.15 1.95 1.45
C VAL A 144 -9.86 1.62 -0.01
N HIS A 145 -9.06 0.58 -0.26
CA HIS A 145 -8.50 0.31 -1.57
C HIS A 145 -7.83 1.54 -2.19
N GLU A 146 -7.14 2.24 -1.32
CA GLU A 146 -6.46 3.50 -1.60
C GLU A 146 -5.43 3.36 -2.72
N ILE A 147 -5.25 4.42 -3.46
CA ILE A 147 -4.28 4.51 -4.55
C ILE A 147 -3.43 5.78 -4.41
N LEU A 148 -2.24 5.73 -4.98
CA LEU A 148 -1.39 6.91 -5.14
C LEU A 148 -1.89 7.76 -6.31
N LYS A 149 -2.26 9.00 -6.03
CA LYS A 149 -2.59 10.01 -7.04
C LYS A 149 -1.40 10.93 -7.28
N CYS A 150 -0.94 10.99 -8.53
CA CYS A 150 0.07 11.93 -8.97
C CYS A 150 -0.53 13.34 -9.13
N SER A 151 0.24 14.37 -8.79
CA SER A 151 -0.13 15.78 -9.00
C SER A 151 0.40 16.37 -10.31
N LEU A 152 1.27 15.64 -11.03
CA LEU A 152 1.84 16.07 -12.31
C LEU A 152 0.88 15.73 -13.45
N GLU A 153 0.80 16.61 -14.45
CA GLU A 153 0.06 16.36 -15.69
C GLU A 153 0.75 15.29 -16.55
N ASN A 154 2.08 15.28 -16.54
CA ASN A 154 2.90 14.35 -17.33
C ASN A 154 3.68 13.44 -16.40
N GLU A 155 3.00 12.45 -15.81
CA GLU A 155 3.62 11.43 -14.98
C GLU A 155 4.47 10.48 -15.81
N VAL A 156 5.71 10.25 -15.41
CA VAL A 156 6.60 9.25 -16.02
C VAL A 156 6.62 8.00 -15.16
N VAL A 157 6.10 6.91 -15.72
CA VAL A 157 6.02 5.60 -15.06
C VAL A 157 6.94 4.61 -15.75
N ASN A 158 7.97 4.14 -15.06
CA ASN A 158 8.82 3.05 -15.53
C ASN A 158 8.33 1.70 -14.98
N THR A 159 8.74 0.61 -15.63
CA THR A 159 8.42 -0.76 -15.19
C THR A 159 9.68 -1.59 -15.06
N ASP A 160 9.82 -2.30 -13.95
CA ASP A 160 10.90 -3.26 -13.73
C ASP A 160 10.37 -4.53 -13.02
N GLU A 161 10.06 -5.55 -13.80
CA GLU A 161 9.54 -6.83 -13.28
C GLU A 161 10.57 -7.67 -12.53
N SER A 162 11.85 -7.27 -12.57
CA SER A 162 12.89 -7.91 -11.76
C SER A 162 12.79 -7.55 -10.29
N ILE A 163 12.11 -6.43 -9.94
CA ILE A 163 11.74 -6.08 -8.57
C ILE A 163 10.51 -6.90 -8.22
N VAL A 164 10.63 -7.77 -7.22
CA VAL A 164 9.57 -8.69 -6.82
C VAL A 164 9.19 -8.45 -5.36
N LEU A 165 7.91 -8.24 -5.12
CA LEU A 165 7.30 -8.13 -3.80
C LEU A 165 6.33 -9.29 -3.59
N ASN A 166 6.56 -10.10 -2.57
CA ASN A 166 5.75 -11.25 -2.21
C ASN A 166 4.80 -10.90 -1.05
N HIS A 167 3.54 -11.29 -1.17
CA HIS A 167 2.52 -11.05 -0.14
C HIS A 167 2.21 -12.33 0.63
N TYR A 168 2.28 -12.22 1.96
CA TYR A 168 2.03 -13.31 2.92
C TYR A 168 0.90 -12.91 3.87
N PRO A 169 -0.37 -12.95 3.41
CA PRO A 169 -1.49 -12.33 4.10
C PRO A 169 -1.75 -12.90 5.48
N ASP A 170 -2.08 -12.02 6.42
CA ASP A 170 -2.63 -12.41 7.70
C ASP A 170 -4.11 -12.77 7.59
N ARG A 171 -4.39 -14.06 7.52
CA ARG A 171 -5.76 -14.59 7.42
C ARG A 171 -6.59 -14.42 8.70
N THR A 172 -5.97 -13.95 9.80
CA THR A 172 -6.66 -13.73 11.08
C THR A 172 -7.23 -12.32 11.21
N LYS A 173 -6.81 -11.38 10.36
CA LYS A 173 -7.28 -10.00 10.40
C LYS A 173 -8.73 -9.87 9.93
N SER A 174 -9.54 -9.19 10.73
CA SER A 174 -10.93 -8.89 10.39
C SER A 174 -11.01 -7.87 9.24
N ARG A 175 -11.95 -8.10 8.32
CA ARG A 175 -12.32 -7.17 7.24
C ARG A 175 -13.61 -6.41 7.53
N SER A 176 -14.14 -6.49 8.74
CA SER A 176 -15.46 -5.94 9.11
C SER A 176 -15.63 -4.44 8.84
N GLN A 177 -14.54 -3.68 8.79
CA GLN A 177 -14.55 -2.24 8.49
C GLN A 177 -14.66 -1.90 7.00
N TYR A 178 -14.42 -2.87 6.08
CA TYR A 178 -14.30 -2.59 4.65
C TYR A 178 -15.62 -2.10 4.03
N LEU A 179 -16.74 -2.72 4.39
CA LEU A 179 -18.04 -2.33 3.84
C LEU A 179 -18.36 -0.85 4.15
N ASN A 180 -18.25 -0.45 5.41
CA ASN A 180 -18.53 0.93 5.82
C ASN A 180 -17.60 1.94 5.13
N LEU A 181 -16.33 1.58 4.94
CA LEU A 181 -15.36 2.44 4.23
C LEU A 181 -15.64 2.52 2.73
N LEU A 182 -16.14 1.45 2.11
CA LEU A 182 -16.56 1.45 0.70
C LEU A 182 -17.83 2.27 0.49
N GLU A 183 -18.80 2.16 1.38
CA GLU A 183 -20.01 3.00 1.37
C GLU A 183 -19.64 4.48 1.53
N LEU A 184 -18.69 4.81 2.43
CA LEU A 184 -18.16 6.17 2.57
C LEU A 184 -17.46 6.62 1.28
N SER A 185 -16.59 5.79 0.70
CA SER A 185 -15.88 6.08 -0.54
C SER A 185 -16.84 6.36 -1.69
N HIS A 186 -17.92 5.57 -1.80
CA HIS A 186 -18.97 5.79 -2.80
C HIS A 186 -19.75 7.09 -2.56
N LYS A 187 -20.05 7.41 -1.30
CA LYS A 187 -20.70 8.67 -0.95
C LYS A 187 -19.86 9.90 -1.31
N GLU A 188 -18.54 9.83 -1.09
CA GLU A 188 -17.60 10.91 -1.41
C GLU A 188 -17.36 11.02 -2.93
N ASN A 189 -17.38 9.90 -3.66
CA ASN A 189 -17.10 9.81 -5.10
C ASN A 189 -18.09 8.87 -5.79
N PRO A 190 -19.35 9.31 -6.04
CA PRO A 190 -20.42 8.43 -6.55
C PRO A 190 -20.15 7.83 -7.93
N ASP A 191 -19.34 8.53 -8.74
CA ASP A 191 -19.04 8.16 -10.13
C ASP A 191 -17.67 7.49 -10.27
N ASN A 192 -17.11 6.97 -9.18
CA ASN A 192 -15.87 6.20 -9.23
C ASN A 192 -16.17 4.72 -9.52
N ASP A 193 -15.83 4.25 -10.72
CA ASP A 193 -16.05 2.88 -11.21
C ASP A 193 -15.38 1.84 -10.34
N ARG A 194 -14.12 2.10 -9.94
CA ARG A 194 -13.33 1.24 -9.06
C ARG A 194 -14.03 1.05 -7.70
N THR A 195 -14.54 2.12 -7.10
CA THR A 195 -15.28 2.05 -5.83
C THR A 195 -16.55 1.21 -5.98
N LEU A 196 -17.30 1.40 -7.06
CA LEU A 196 -18.51 0.60 -7.34
C LEU A 196 -18.19 -0.89 -7.49
N HIS A 197 -17.09 -1.22 -8.19
CA HIS A 197 -16.65 -2.61 -8.33
C HIS A 197 -16.38 -3.26 -6.96
N TYR A 198 -15.57 -2.61 -6.11
CA TYR A 198 -15.25 -3.16 -4.79
C TYR A 198 -16.45 -3.20 -3.86
N LEU A 199 -17.31 -2.17 -3.88
CA LEU A 199 -18.52 -2.11 -3.06
C LEU A 199 -19.50 -3.22 -3.42
N GLY A 200 -19.75 -3.43 -4.72
CA GLY A 200 -20.61 -4.52 -5.17
C GLY A 200 -20.10 -5.90 -4.76
N ARG A 201 -18.78 -6.14 -4.86
CA ARG A 201 -18.16 -7.37 -4.36
C ARG A 201 -18.28 -7.52 -2.85
N GLU A 202 -18.11 -6.44 -2.10
CA GLU A 202 -18.20 -6.49 -0.64
C GLU A 202 -19.63 -6.77 -0.20
N TYR A 203 -20.65 -6.18 -0.86
CA TYR A 203 -22.05 -6.55 -0.65
C TYR A 203 -22.31 -8.03 -0.85
N MET A 204 -21.72 -8.66 -1.88
CA MET A 204 -21.82 -10.12 -2.09
C MET A 204 -21.28 -10.90 -0.90
N TYR A 205 -20.11 -10.52 -0.34
CA TYR A 205 -19.53 -11.21 0.81
C TYR A 205 -20.39 -11.09 2.07
N TYR A 206 -21.20 -10.01 2.19
CA TYR A 206 -22.14 -9.79 3.28
C TYR A 206 -23.55 -10.37 3.01
N GLY A 207 -23.76 -11.07 1.88
CA GLY A 207 -25.06 -11.62 1.49
C GLY A 207 -26.12 -10.59 1.12
N LYS A 208 -25.70 -9.34 0.89
CA LYS A 208 -26.56 -8.23 0.46
C LYS A 208 -26.73 -8.28 -1.06
N TRP A 209 -27.47 -9.28 -1.53
CA TRP A 209 -27.54 -9.65 -2.97
C TRP A 209 -28.16 -8.57 -3.84
N ASN A 210 -29.21 -7.89 -3.38
CA ASN A 210 -29.87 -6.82 -4.15
C ASN A 210 -28.96 -5.62 -4.33
N GLU A 211 -28.35 -5.16 -3.25
CA GLU A 211 -27.38 -4.07 -3.26
C GLU A 211 -26.16 -4.40 -4.13
N ALA A 212 -25.69 -5.65 -4.09
CA ALA A 212 -24.60 -6.13 -4.93
C ALA A 212 -24.97 -6.05 -6.42
N ILE A 213 -26.15 -6.56 -6.80
CA ILE A 213 -26.65 -6.56 -8.18
C ILE A 213 -26.77 -5.11 -8.69
N ASP A 214 -27.45 -4.24 -7.94
CA ASP A 214 -27.69 -2.86 -8.35
C ASP A 214 -26.37 -2.11 -8.53
N THR A 215 -25.43 -2.29 -7.58
CA THR A 215 -24.11 -1.63 -7.61
C THR A 215 -23.27 -2.13 -8.79
N LEU A 216 -23.23 -3.44 -9.03
CA LEU A 216 -22.44 -4.01 -10.14
C LEU A 216 -23.07 -3.70 -11.51
N ILE A 217 -24.41 -3.66 -11.64
CA ILE A 217 -25.07 -3.19 -12.86
C ILE A 217 -24.72 -1.71 -13.13
N LYS A 218 -24.70 -0.87 -12.10
CA LYS A 218 -24.26 0.52 -12.26
C LYS A 218 -22.82 0.59 -12.74
N HIS A 219 -21.90 -0.18 -12.11
CA HIS A 219 -20.51 -0.26 -12.53
C HIS A 219 -20.35 -0.66 -14.00
N THR A 220 -21.07 -1.69 -14.49
CA THR A 220 -20.94 -2.16 -15.88
C THR A 220 -21.43 -1.16 -16.94
N LYS A 221 -22.17 -0.12 -16.53
CA LYS A 221 -22.65 0.96 -17.41
C LYS A 221 -21.73 2.16 -17.45
N MET A 222 -20.69 2.17 -16.60
CA MET A 222 -19.71 3.26 -16.59
C MET A 222 -18.65 2.99 -17.65
N GLU A 223 -18.22 4.05 -18.32
CA GLU A 223 -17.02 4.00 -19.14
C GLU A 223 -15.81 3.86 -18.21
N SER A 224 -14.96 2.86 -18.47
CA SER A 224 -13.72 2.69 -17.72
C SER A 224 -12.80 3.88 -17.98
N ALA A 225 -12.39 4.58 -16.93
CA ALA A 225 -11.47 5.70 -17.01
C ALA A 225 -10.02 5.22 -17.24
#